data_ff339c7257db29e640becdb24263b44a
#
_entry.id   ff339c7257db29e640becdb24263b44a
#
_cell.length_a   1.000
_cell.length_b   1.000
_cell.length_c   1.000
_cell.angle_alpha   90.00
_cell.angle_beta   90.00
_cell.angle_gamma   90.00
#
_symmetry.space_group_name_H-M   'P 1'
#
loop_
_entity.id
_entity.type
_entity.pdbx_description
1 polymer ?
#
loop_
_entity_poly.entity_id
_entity_poly.type
_entity_poly.pdbx_seq_one_letter_code
_entity_poly.pdbx_strand_id
1 'polypeptide(L)'
;MKELVSASQAGLWLVSPTTRHPAANWALSEGQTLLLWRLGVPLGLPEVYTACGSCQDSFGDHALACTDMGIYKRHNTVRDTVAALATSSGISCRTEVALPGSDLVPADCFFPSLAACPLAVDFSVVHPLHPSASAQAAVTAGAAAEARAAAKVATYGAKCQDRSWDFCAVVAETTGGWNQAGQRFFKRLARSRAMRSGEPVPEALGTIWLEATRAVARGVARQLVRARQGGR
;
A
#
# COMPACT_ATOMS: atom_id res chain seq x y z
N MET A 1 -4.44 7.00 18.23
CA MET A 1 -5.14 6.12 17.25
C MET A 1 -6.25 6.81 16.46
N LYS A 2 -7.00 7.78 17.01
CA LYS A 2 -8.05 8.52 16.25
C LYS A 2 -7.53 9.20 14.98
N GLU A 3 -6.38 9.88 15.04
CA GLU A 3 -5.80 10.58 13.89
C GLU A 3 -5.33 9.61 12.79
N LEU A 4 -4.82 8.45 13.18
CA LEU A 4 -4.32 7.43 12.23
C LEU A 4 -5.42 6.81 11.37
N VAL A 5 -6.65 6.73 11.87
CA VAL A 5 -7.79 6.19 11.13
C VAL A 5 -8.68 7.26 10.51
N SER A 6 -8.35 8.53 10.67
CA SER A 6 -9.14 9.68 10.17
C SER A 6 -8.86 10.01 8.70
N ALA A 7 -7.85 9.40 8.07
CA ALA A 7 -7.60 9.59 6.65
C ALA A 7 -8.82 9.17 5.80
N SER A 8 -9.17 9.99 4.82
CA SER A 8 -10.42 9.92 4.07
C SER A 8 -10.73 8.56 3.42
N GLN A 9 -9.71 7.75 3.14
CA GLN A 9 -9.87 6.42 2.51
C GLN A 9 -9.66 5.25 3.48
N ALA A 10 -9.34 5.52 4.75
CA ALA A 10 -8.92 4.50 5.71
C ALA A 10 -9.97 3.41 6.00
N GLY A 11 -11.25 3.72 5.83
CA GLY A 11 -12.37 2.81 6.09
C GLY A 11 -13.00 2.17 4.85
N LEU A 12 -12.54 2.48 3.63
CA LEU A 12 -13.20 2.00 2.41
C LEU A 12 -13.30 0.47 2.30
N TRP A 13 -12.37 -0.27 2.87
CA TRP A 13 -12.39 -1.73 2.88
C TRP A 13 -13.59 -2.32 3.65
N LEU A 14 -14.21 -1.55 4.55
CA LEU A 14 -15.41 -1.94 5.30
C LEU A 14 -16.70 -1.82 4.48
N VAL A 15 -16.74 -0.90 3.51
CA VAL A 15 -17.98 -0.52 2.81
C VAL A 15 -18.45 -1.60 1.83
N SER A 16 -17.54 -2.47 1.37
CA SER A 16 -17.90 -3.56 0.48
C SER A 16 -17.10 -4.82 0.80
N PRO A 17 -17.56 -5.63 1.75
CA PRO A 17 -16.88 -6.85 2.18
C PRO A 17 -16.90 -7.95 1.10
N THR A 18 -17.82 -7.86 0.14
CA THR A 18 -17.95 -8.83 -0.95
C THR A 18 -17.69 -8.17 -2.28
N THR A 19 -16.88 -8.79 -3.11
CA THR A 19 -16.72 -8.41 -4.51
C THR A 19 -17.26 -9.52 -5.40
N ARG A 20 -17.60 -9.16 -6.65
CA ARG A 20 -17.95 -10.16 -7.68
C ARG A 20 -16.77 -11.09 -8.03
N HIS A 21 -15.55 -10.76 -7.55
CA HIS A 21 -14.37 -11.55 -7.80
C HIS A 21 -14.07 -12.47 -6.60
N PRO A 22 -14.11 -13.82 -6.75
CA PRO A 22 -13.88 -14.77 -5.64
C PRO A 22 -12.55 -14.56 -4.91
N ALA A 23 -11.48 -14.17 -5.64
CA ALA A 23 -10.17 -13.89 -5.06
C ALA A 23 -10.15 -12.63 -4.17
N ALA A 24 -11.21 -11.82 -4.20
CA ALA A 24 -11.36 -10.64 -3.38
C ALA A 24 -12.09 -10.90 -2.06
N ASN A 25 -12.63 -12.09 -1.85
CA ASN A 25 -13.30 -12.47 -0.61
C ASN A 25 -12.27 -12.66 0.51
N TRP A 26 -12.62 -12.15 1.69
CA TRP A 26 -11.81 -12.28 2.89
C TRP A 26 -11.95 -13.67 3.47
N ALA A 27 -10.84 -14.30 3.87
CA ALA A 27 -10.92 -15.40 4.82
C ALA A 27 -11.49 -14.85 6.14
N LEU A 28 -12.34 -15.62 6.81
CA LEU A 28 -12.97 -15.18 8.07
C LEU A 28 -11.92 -14.74 9.10
N SER A 29 -10.81 -15.47 9.20
CA SER A 29 -9.68 -15.15 10.07
C SER A 29 -8.98 -13.83 9.71
N GLU A 30 -8.86 -13.50 8.43
CA GLU A 30 -8.28 -12.23 7.98
C GLU A 30 -9.17 -11.06 8.40
N GLY A 31 -10.47 -11.13 8.09
CA GLY A 31 -11.44 -10.09 8.43
C GLY A 31 -11.55 -9.84 9.94
N GLN A 32 -11.67 -10.91 10.71
CA GLN A 32 -11.73 -10.83 12.17
C GLN A 32 -10.46 -10.23 12.77
N THR A 33 -9.28 -10.70 12.36
CA THR A 33 -8.00 -10.19 12.87
C THR A 33 -7.82 -8.72 12.54
N LEU A 34 -8.14 -8.31 11.31
CA LEU A 34 -8.06 -6.91 10.92
C LEU A 34 -9.01 -6.02 11.71
N LEU A 35 -10.25 -6.49 11.96
CA LEU A 35 -11.22 -5.75 12.74
C LEU A 35 -10.75 -5.57 14.20
N LEU A 36 -10.29 -6.64 14.84
CA LEU A 36 -9.75 -6.60 16.21
C LEU A 36 -8.58 -5.59 16.28
N TRP A 37 -7.66 -5.68 15.35
CA TRP A 37 -6.54 -4.73 15.27
C TRP A 37 -6.99 -3.28 15.14
N ARG A 38 -7.94 -3.00 14.24
CA ARG A 38 -8.50 -1.65 14.04
C ARG A 38 -9.21 -1.10 15.27
N LEU A 39 -9.83 -1.96 16.05
CA LEU A 39 -10.50 -1.59 17.30
C LEU A 39 -9.53 -1.47 18.49
N GLY A 40 -8.24 -1.78 18.29
CA GLY A 40 -7.24 -1.76 19.37
C GLY A 40 -7.47 -2.88 20.40
N VAL A 41 -8.02 -4.00 19.95
CA VAL A 41 -8.23 -5.19 20.79
C VAL A 41 -6.96 -6.06 20.70
N PRO A 42 -6.45 -6.57 21.84
CA PRO A 42 -5.32 -7.49 21.85
C PRO A 42 -5.54 -8.71 20.95
N LEU A 43 -4.54 -9.07 20.15
CA LEU A 43 -4.64 -10.09 19.11
C LEU A 43 -4.32 -11.52 19.59
N GLY A 44 -3.87 -11.68 20.86
CA GLY A 44 -3.43 -12.96 21.39
C GLY A 44 -2.20 -13.49 20.64
N LEU A 45 -1.22 -12.63 20.44
CA LEU A 45 0.05 -12.97 19.80
C LEU A 45 0.98 -13.73 20.76
N PRO A 46 1.87 -14.62 20.27
CA PRO A 46 2.90 -15.22 21.10
C PRO A 46 3.87 -14.15 21.62
N GLU A 47 4.37 -14.32 22.86
CA GLU A 47 5.26 -13.33 23.51
C GLU A 47 6.55 -13.07 22.74
N VAL A 48 7.09 -14.12 22.11
CA VAL A 48 8.31 -14.03 21.30
C VAL A 48 8.00 -14.45 19.87
N TYR A 49 8.46 -13.64 18.94
CA TYR A 49 8.30 -13.94 17.53
C TYR A 49 9.47 -14.81 17.04
N THR A 50 9.15 -16.00 16.56
CA THR A 50 10.16 -17.01 16.19
C THR A 50 11.03 -16.62 15.01
N ALA A 51 10.56 -15.76 14.10
CA ALA A 51 11.30 -15.37 12.91
C ALA A 51 12.44 -14.39 13.20
N CYS A 52 12.26 -13.44 14.13
CA CYS A 52 13.26 -12.43 14.46
C CYS A 52 13.79 -12.52 15.91
N GLY A 53 13.22 -13.39 16.73
CA GLY A 53 13.57 -13.55 18.15
C GLY A 53 13.18 -12.38 19.06
N SER A 54 12.46 -11.38 18.53
CA SER A 54 12.06 -10.20 19.30
C SER A 54 10.74 -10.41 20.03
N CYS A 55 10.56 -9.70 21.14
CA CYS A 55 9.29 -9.64 21.86
C CYS A 55 8.21 -9.02 20.98
N GLN A 56 7.02 -9.57 21.01
CA GLN A 56 5.86 -9.03 20.36
C GLN A 56 5.03 -8.18 21.34
N ASP A 57 4.45 -7.12 20.80
CA ASP A 57 3.39 -6.40 21.49
C ASP A 57 2.03 -7.09 21.29
N SER A 58 1.08 -6.84 22.20
CA SER A 58 -0.25 -7.46 22.13
C SER A 58 -1.10 -7.03 20.95
N PHE A 59 -0.74 -5.93 20.27
CA PHE A 59 -1.53 -5.31 19.21
C PHE A 59 -0.99 -5.61 17.81
N GLY A 60 0.22 -6.16 17.68
CA GLY A 60 0.84 -6.53 16.42
C GLY A 60 1.61 -5.42 15.72
N ASP A 61 1.95 -4.35 16.43
CA ASP A 61 2.73 -3.24 15.86
C ASP A 61 4.14 -3.71 15.48
N HIS A 62 4.78 -4.57 16.32
CA HIS A 62 6.03 -5.21 15.96
C HIS A 62 5.87 -6.05 14.67
N ALA A 63 4.84 -6.87 14.57
CA ALA A 63 4.59 -7.71 13.40
C ALA A 63 4.46 -6.88 12.11
N LEU A 64 3.82 -5.72 12.17
CA LEU A 64 3.63 -4.82 11.03
C LEU A 64 4.89 -4.03 10.65
N ALA A 65 5.82 -3.85 11.58
CA ALA A 65 7.08 -3.13 11.38
C ALA A 65 8.27 -4.04 11.04
N CYS A 66 8.23 -5.33 11.44
CA CYS A 66 9.35 -6.26 11.31
C CYS A 66 9.55 -6.71 9.86
N THR A 67 10.80 -6.62 9.38
CA THR A 67 11.19 -7.02 8.01
C THR A 67 10.99 -8.51 7.76
N ASP A 68 11.18 -9.35 8.79
CA ASP A 68 11.11 -10.81 8.68
C ASP A 68 9.66 -11.34 8.60
N MET A 69 8.67 -10.45 8.81
CA MET A 69 7.24 -10.76 8.80
C MET A 69 6.55 -10.68 7.44
N GLY A 70 7.30 -10.57 6.37
CA GLY A 70 6.70 -10.56 5.02
C GLY A 70 6.18 -9.19 4.58
N ILE A 71 6.85 -8.11 4.96
CA ILE A 71 6.62 -6.77 4.42
C ILE A 71 6.58 -6.78 2.89
N TYR A 72 7.45 -7.55 2.25
CA TYR A 72 7.47 -7.73 0.79
C TYR A 72 6.18 -8.31 0.23
N LYS A 73 5.52 -9.24 0.94
CA LYS A 73 4.23 -9.80 0.49
C LYS A 73 3.11 -8.76 0.50
N ARG A 74 3.12 -7.89 1.52
CA ARG A 74 2.18 -6.77 1.61
C ARG A 74 2.43 -5.75 0.50
N HIS A 75 3.68 -5.40 0.25
CA HIS A 75 4.10 -4.54 -0.85
C HIS A 75 3.66 -5.12 -2.21
N ASN A 76 4.01 -6.37 -2.51
CA ASN A 76 3.65 -7.03 -3.76
C ASN A 76 2.14 -7.09 -3.97
N THR A 77 1.34 -7.30 -2.92
CA THR A 77 -0.12 -7.29 -3.01
C THR A 77 -0.65 -5.95 -3.56
N VAL A 78 -0.09 -4.83 -3.10
CA VAL A 78 -0.48 -3.49 -3.58
C VAL A 78 -0.03 -3.27 -5.02
N ARG A 79 1.25 -3.55 -5.32
CA ARG A 79 1.82 -3.45 -6.68
C ARG A 79 0.98 -4.23 -7.68
N ASP A 80 0.75 -5.51 -7.42
CA ASP A 80 0.06 -6.41 -8.33
C ASP A 80 -1.41 -6.01 -8.54
N THR A 81 -2.06 -5.52 -7.48
CA THR A 81 -3.43 -4.98 -7.59
C THR A 81 -3.47 -3.75 -8.51
N VAL A 82 -2.54 -2.82 -8.36
CA VAL A 82 -2.50 -1.62 -9.22
C VAL A 82 -2.13 -1.96 -10.65
N ALA A 83 -1.19 -2.90 -10.85
CA ALA A 83 -0.84 -3.38 -12.19
C ALA A 83 -2.04 -4.05 -12.88
N ALA A 84 -2.79 -4.89 -12.17
CA ALA A 84 -4.01 -5.52 -12.68
C ALA A 84 -5.10 -4.50 -13.01
N LEU A 85 -5.32 -3.49 -12.15
CA LEU A 85 -6.26 -2.40 -12.41
C LEU A 85 -5.90 -1.60 -13.66
N ALA A 86 -4.61 -1.29 -13.85
CA ALA A 86 -4.13 -0.61 -15.04
C ALA A 86 -4.36 -1.46 -16.31
N THR A 87 -3.92 -2.72 -16.28
CA THR A 87 -4.03 -3.64 -17.42
C THR A 87 -5.48 -3.90 -17.81
N SER A 88 -6.37 -4.15 -16.83
CA SER A 88 -7.81 -4.34 -17.09
C SER A 88 -8.49 -3.10 -17.65
N SER A 89 -7.90 -1.93 -17.45
CA SER A 89 -8.35 -0.66 -18.02
C SER A 89 -7.69 -0.33 -19.36
N GLY A 90 -6.92 -1.26 -19.97
CA GLY A 90 -6.19 -1.04 -21.21
C GLY A 90 -5.02 -0.07 -21.08
N ILE A 91 -4.54 0.20 -19.86
CA ILE A 91 -3.39 1.07 -19.60
C ILE A 91 -2.14 0.20 -19.56
N SER A 92 -1.15 0.51 -20.41
CA SER A 92 0.11 -0.22 -20.42
C SER A 92 0.85 -0.05 -19.10
N CYS A 93 1.14 -1.18 -18.45
CA CYS A 93 1.88 -1.26 -17.20
C CYS A 93 2.86 -2.44 -17.27
N ARG A 94 4.11 -2.20 -16.88
CA ARG A 94 5.12 -3.25 -16.70
C ARG A 94 5.60 -3.20 -15.26
N THR A 95 5.90 -4.35 -14.67
CA THR A 95 6.38 -4.45 -13.28
C THR A 95 7.89 -4.68 -13.24
N GLU A 96 8.51 -4.28 -12.11
CA GLU A 96 9.93 -4.50 -11.82
C GLU A 96 10.86 -4.02 -12.95
N VAL A 97 10.69 -2.75 -13.38
CA VAL A 97 11.44 -2.20 -14.51
C VAL A 97 12.69 -1.48 -14.03
N ALA A 98 13.85 -1.96 -14.50
CA ALA A 98 15.14 -1.32 -14.25
C ALA A 98 15.31 -0.04 -15.08
N LEU A 99 16.11 0.89 -14.56
CA LEU A 99 16.55 2.06 -15.31
C LEU A 99 17.42 1.63 -16.50
N PRO A 100 17.25 2.26 -17.68
CA PRO A 100 18.10 1.97 -18.83
C PRO A 100 19.59 2.11 -18.52
N GLY A 101 20.37 1.05 -18.79
CA GLY A 101 21.80 1.01 -18.54
C GLY A 101 22.20 0.91 -17.07
N SER A 102 21.33 0.40 -16.20
CA SER A 102 21.58 0.22 -14.76
C SER A 102 20.82 -0.99 -14.23
N ASP A 103 21.36 -1.63 -13.17
CA ASP A 103 20.68 -2.69 -12.42
C ASP A 103 19.69 -2.12 -11.38
N LEU A 104 19.59 -0.80 -11.28
CA LEU A 104 18.68 -0.15 -10.36
C LEU A 104 17.23 -0.29 -10.84
N VAL A 105 16.35 -0.84 -10.00
CA VAL A 105 14.92 -1.04 -10.26
C VAL A 105 14.10 -0.05 -9.41
N PRO A 106 13.88 1.18 -9.88
CA PRO A 106 13.09 2.18 -9.14
C PRO A 106 11.60 2.05 -9.39
N ALA A 107 11.18 1.22 -10.34
CA ALA A 107 9.81 1.10 -10.77
C ALA A 107 9.23 -0.27 -10.41
N ASP A 108 8.45 -0.32 -9.35
CA ASP A 108 7.56 -1.45 -9.10
C ASP A 108 6.51 -1.59 -10.21
N CYS A 109 5.99 -0.45 -10.68
CA CYS A 109 5.17 -0.34 -11.88
C CYS A 109 5.71 0.77 -12.79
N PHE A 110 5.86 0.47 -14.07
CA PHE A 110 6.27 1.42 -15.09
C PHE A 110 5.14 1.66 -16.09
N PHE A 111 4.81 2.92 -16.29
CA PHE A 111 3.74 3.39 -17.18
C PHE A 111 4.34 4.23 -18.31
N PRO A 112 4.50 3.68 -19.52
CA PRO A 112 5.15 4.39 -20.61
C PRO A 112 4.34 5.58 -21.13
N SER A 113 3.03 5.61 -20.93
CA SER A 113 2.12 6.60 -21.55
C SER A 113 1.01 7.10 -20.61
N LEU A 114 1.16 6.98 -19.30
CA LEU A 114 0.18 7.49 -18.33
C LEU A 114 0.39 8.98 -18.02
N ALA A 115 1.57 9.51 -18.29
CA ALA A 115 1.97 10.91 -18.10
C ALA A 115 2.63 11.44 -19.38
N ALA A 116 3.05 12.71 -19.39
CA ALA A 116 3.76 13.32 -20.49
C ALA A 116 5.13 12.63 -20.75
N CYS A 117 5.79 12.21 -19.66
CA CYS A 117 6.99 11.37 -19.70
C CYS A 117 6.67 9.96 -19.19
N PRO A 118 7.47 8.94 -19.54
CA PRO A 118 7.37 7.62 -18.91
C PRO A 118 7.44 7.75 -17.38
N LEU A 119 6.53 7.08 -16.68
CA LEU A 119 6.36 7.21 -15.23
C LEU A 119 6.80 5.95 -14.51
N ALA A 120 7.84 6.05 -13.69
CA ALA A 120 8.24 5.05 -12.72
C ALA A 120 7.45 5.25 -11.41
N VAL A 121 6.74 4.23 -10.97
CA VAL A 121 5.97 4.25 -9.73
C VAL A 121 6.53 3.22 -8.77
N ASP A 122 6.94 3.66 -7.59
CA ASP A 122 7.42 2.81 -6.51
C ASP A 122 6.38 2.79 -5.38
N PHE A 123 5.94 1.61 -4.99
CA PHE A 123 4.97 1.42 -3.92
C PHE A 123 5.66 1.16 -2.58
N SER A 124 5.04 1.59 -1.51
CA SER A 124 5.45 1.21 -0.15
C SER A 124 4.23 1.18 0.76
N VAL A 125 4.30 0.32 1.78
CA VAL A 125 3.31 0.33 2.86
C VAL A 125 4.07 0.42 4.18
N VAL A 126 3.88 1.54 4.89
CA VAL A 126 4.55 1.83 6.16
C VAL A 126 3.62 1.65 7.35
N HIS A 127 4.20 1.30 8.50
CA HIS A 127 3.45 1.25 9.75
C HIS A 127 3.67 2.55 10.53
N PRO A 128 2.62 3.37 10.77
CA PRO A 128 2.78 4.70 11.37
C PRO A 128 3.22 4.64 12.84
N LEU A 129 2.99 3.52 13.54
CA LEU A 129 3.47 3.32 14.92
C LEU A 129 4.89 2.74 15.01
N HIS A 130 5.60 2.61 13.87
CA HIS A 130 7.03 2.30 13.92
C HIS A 130 7.78 3.37 14.72
N PRO A 131 8.73 3.00 15.60
CA PRO A 131 9.43 3.96 16.48
C PRO A 131 10.00 5.20 15.79
N SER A 132 10.48 5.04 14.55
CA SER A 132 11.04 6.16 13.76
C SER A 132 9.99 7.15 13.22
N ALA A 133 8.70 6.82 13.27
CA ALA A 133 7.63 7.62 12.67
C ALA A 133 6.53 8.01 13.68
N SER A 134 6.46 7.35 14.82
CA SER A 134 5.31 7.38 15.74
C SER A 134 5.01 8.76 16.31
N ALA A 135 6.02 9.56 16.64
CA ALA A 135 5.81 10.88 17.22
C ALA A 135 5.08 11.83 16.26
N GLN A 136 5.48 11.87 14.99
CA GLN A 136 4.86 12.74 13.99
C GLN A 136 3.52 12.18 13.50
N ALA A 137 3.41 10.86 13.38
CA ALA A 137 2.18 10.19 12.97
C ALA A 137 1.06 10.30 14.03
N ALA A 138 1.39 10.48 15.30
CA ALA A 138 0.42 10.72 16.36
C ALA A 138 -0.28 12.09 16.25
N VAL A 139 0.37 13.06 15.59
CA VAL A 139 -0.14 14.44 15.46
C VAL A 139 -0.76 14.68 14.08
N THR A 140 -0.19 14.06 13.04
CA THR A 140 -0.58 14.34 11.65
C THR A 140 -0.88 13.05 10.89
N ALA A 141 -2.12 12.89 10.45
CA ALA A 141 -2.53 11.75 9.64
C ALA A 141 -1.77 11.72 8.32
N GLY A 142 -1.20 10.56 7.97
CA GLY A 142 -0.44 10.38 6.73
C GLY A 142 1.03 10.82 6.81
N ALA A 143 1.51 11.32 7.95
CA ALA A 143 2.88 11.81 8.08
C ALA A 143 3.93 10.73 7.81
N ALA A 144 3.69 9.48 8.23
CA ALA A 144 4.61 8.38 7.97
C ALA A 144 4.69 8.06 6.47
N ALA A 145 3.57 8.11 5.76
CA ALA A 145 3.53 7.91 4.32
C ALA A 145 4.25 9.04 3.56
N GLU A 146 4.07 10.31 3.97
CA GLU A 146 4.77 11.43 3.35
C GLU A 146 6.29 11.38 3.59
N ALA A 147 6.72 11.08 4.81
CA ALA A 147 8.14 10.95 5.13
C ALA A 147 8.81 9.82 4.31
N ARG A 148 8.14 8.67 4.18
CA ARG A 148 8.64 7.57 3.35
C ARG A 148 8.69 7.93 1.88
N ALA A 149 7.68 8.64 1.37
CA ALA A 149 7.65 9.12 0.00
C ALA A 149 8.81 10.10 -0.29
N ALA A 150 9.06 11.04 0.60
CA ALA A 150 10.17 11.99 0.49
C ALA A 150 11.53 11.26 0.43
N ALA A 151 11.75 10.25 1.28
CA ALA A 151 12.97 9.44 1.26
C ALA A 151 13.17 8.69 -0.08
N LYS A 152 12.07 8.14 -0.65
CA LYS A 152 12.11 7.48 -1.97
C LYS A 152 12.41 8.45 -3.10
N VAL A 153 11.80 9.63 -3.08
CA VAL A 153 12.08 10.70 -4.06
C VAL A 153 13.54 11.14 -3.99
N ALA A 154 14.09 11.31 -2.80
CA ALA A 154 15.50 11.65 -2.61
C ALA A 154 16.44 10.56 -3.17
N THR A 155 16.04 9.28 -3.08
CA THR A 155 16.86 8.15 -3.55
C THR A 155 16.81 7.98 -5.07
N TYR A 156 15.62 8.10 -5.67
CA TYR A 156 15.38 7.68 -7.06
C TYR A 156 15.02 8.83 -8.00
N GLY A 157 14.51 9.96 -7.50
CA GLY A 157 13.95 11.02 -8.32
C GLY A 157 14.93 11.55 -9.36
N ALA A 158 16.11 12.01 -8.94
CA ALA A 158 17.14 12.53 -9.86
C ALA A 158 17.59 11.46 -10.87
N LYS A 159 17.80 10.22 -10.41
CA LYS A 159 18.24 9.11 -11.27
C LYS A 159 17.22 8.76 -12.37
N CYS A 160 15.93 8.86 -12.07
CA CYS A 160 14.86 8.68 -13.06
C CYS A 160 14.84 9.87 -14.03
N GLN A 161 14.97 11.09 -13.52
CA GLN A 161 14.97 12.31 -14.32
C GLN A 161 16.13 12.33 -15.32
N ASP A 162 17.32 11.87 -14.95
CA ASP A 162 18.50 11.72 -15.83
C ASP A 162 18.24 10.76 -17.02
N ARG A 163 17.21 9.93 -16.93
CA ARG A 163 16.75 9.01 -17.98
C ARG A 163 15.42 9.45 -18.63
N SER A 164 15.02 10.71 -18.43
CA SER A 164 13.76 11.27 -18.93
C SER A 164 12.53 10.50 -18.44
N TRP A 165 12.59 9.93 -17.24
CA TRP A 165 11.46 9.32 -16.57
C TRP A 165 10.97 10.23 -15.42
N ASP A 166 9.66 10.37 -15.29
CA ASP A 166 9.06 10.87 -14.06
C ASP A 166 9.11 9.78 -12.97
N PHE A 167 9.24 10.20 -11.72
CA PHE A 167 9.21 9.30 -10.57
C PHE A 167 8.07 9.66 -9.62
N CYS A 168 7.34 8.66 -9.16
CA CYS A 168 6.26 8.83 -8.19
C CYS A 168 6.35 7.77 -7.08
N ALA A 169 6.58 8.20 -5.85
CA ALA A 169 6.45 7.33 -4.69
C ALA A 169 4.99 7.31 -4.21
N VAL A 170 4.36 6.15 -4.30
CA VAL A 170 2.99 5.89 -3.86
C VAL A 170 3.04 5.10 -2.56
N VAL A 171 2.80 5.78 -1.45
CA VAL A 171 2.97 5.20 -0.11
C VAL A 171 1.64 5.16 0.63
N ALA A 172 1.31 3.99 1.15
CA ALA A 172 0.20 3.79 2.07
C ALA A 172 0.68 3.62 3.50
N GLU A 173 -0.14 4.00 4.47
CA GLU A 173 -0.01 3.54 5.84
C GLU A 173 -0.81 2.25 6.05
N THR A 174 -0.37 1.39 6.97
CA THR A 174 -1.13 0.17 7.36
C THR A 174 -2.52 0.51 7.85
N THR A 175 -2.73 1.71 8.34
CA THR A 175 -4.03 2.29 8.75
C THR A 175 -4.90 2.74 7.57
N GLY A 176 -4.39 2.74 6.33
CA GLY A 176 -5.14 3.05 5.12
C GLY A 176 -5.02 4.50 4.62
N GLY A 177 -4.19 5.33 5.25
CA GLY A 177 -3.83 6.66 4.73
C GLY A 177 -2.88 6.53 3.54
N TRP A 178 -2.94 7.49 2.60
CA TRP A 178 -2.08 7.54 1.42
C TRP A 178 -1.41 8.91 1.31
N ASN A 179 -0.16 8.93 0.88
CA ASN A 179 0.54 10.19 0.62
C ASN A 179 -0.09 10.97 -0.55
N GLN A 180 0.16 12.28 -0.60
CA GLN A 180 -0.45 13.16 -1.61
C GLN A 180 -0.07 12.78 -3.04
N ALA A 181 1.18 12.37 -3.29
CA ALA A 181 1.62 11.93 -4.62
C ALA A 181 0.85 10.67 -5.06
N GLY A 182 0.62 9.71 -4.15
CA GLY A 182 -0.20 8.54 -4.39
C GLY A 182 -1.65 8.89 -4.72
N GLN A 183 -2.23 9.85 -4.00
CA GLN A 183 -3.59 10.32 -4.28
C GLN A 183 -3.69 10.95 -5.68
N ARG A 184 -2.69 11.75 -6.09
CA ARG A 184 -2.62 12.32 -7.46
C ARG A 184 -2.44 11.25 -8.51
N PHE A 185 -1.61 10.24 -8.26
CA PHE A 185 -1.41 9.09 -9.15
C PHE A 185 -2.72 8.34 -9.38
N PHE A 186 -3.49 7.99 -8.34
CA PHE A 186 -4.77 7.30 -8.49
C PHE A 186 -5.81 8.14 -9.23
N LYS A 187 -5.86 9.45 -9.01
CA LYS A 187 -6.71 10.35 -9.81
C LYS A 187 -6.34 10.35 -11.30
N ARG A 188 -5.05 10.30 -11.62
CA ARG A 188 -4.55 10.21 -13.01
C ARG A 188 -4.94 8.87 -13.64
N LEU A 189 -4.73 7.76 -12.91
CA LEU A 189 -5.11 6.43 -13.34
C LEU A 189 -6.63 6.34 -13.62
N ALA A 190 -7.45 6.90 -12.73
CA ALA A 190 -8.90 6.95 -12.88
C ALA A 190 -9.35 7.73 -14.12
N ARG A 191 -8.75 8.89 -14.40
CA ARG A 191 -9.05 9.66 -15.61
C ARG A 191 -8.70 8.88 -16.88
N SER A 192 -7.53 8.22 -16.91
CA SER A 192 -7.13 7.40 -18.04
C SER A 192 -8.06 6.20 -18.24
N ARG A 193 -8.49 5.56 -17.16
CA ARG A 193 -9.48 4.48 -17.19
C ARG A 193 -10.83 4.98 -17.72
N ALA A 194 -11.36 6.06 -17.17
CA ALA A 194 -12.63 6.66 -17.58
C ALA A 194 -12.65 7.04 -19.08
N MET A 195 -11.54 7.61 -19.58
CA MET A 195 -11.41 7.94 -21.01
C MET A 195 -11.47 6.71 -21.92
N ARG A 196 -11.05 5.54 -21.44
CA ARG A 196 -11.03 4.30 -22.23
C ARG A 196 -12.33 3.51 -22.13
N SER A 197 -12.94 3.48 -20.94
CA SER A 197 -14.15 2.69 -20.67
C SER A 197 -15.45 3.46 -20.93
N GLY A 198 -15.38 4.81 -20.97
CA GLY A 198 -16.57 5.67 -21.03
C GLY A 198 -17.30 5.81 -19.69
N GLU A 199 -16.80 5.20 -18.61
CA GLU A 199 -17.38 5.35 -17.27
C GLU A 199 -17.10 6.75 -16.69
N PRO A 200 -17.93 7.28 -15.78
CA PRO A 200 -17.65 8.55 -15.09
C PRO A 200 -16.38 8.48 -14.25
N VAL A 201 -15.57 9.56 -14.27
CA VAL A 201 -14.32 9.63 -13.48
C VAL A 201 -14.52 9.34 -11.99
N PRO A 202 -15.59 9.81 -11.30
CA PRO A 202 -15.82 9.47 -9.90
C PRO A 202 -16.01 7.97 -9.66
N GLU A 203 -16.66 7.24 -10.57
CA GLU A 203 -16.87 5.79 -10.46
C GLU A 203 -15.56 5.03 -10.67
N ALA A 204 -14.80 5.41 -11.71
CA ALA A 204 -13.45 4.88 -11.94
C ALA A 204 -12.54 5.09 -10.72
N LEU A 205 -12.58 6.29 -10.13
CA LEU A 205 -11.80 6.64 -8.95
C LEU A 205 -12.25 5.85 -7.72
N GLY A 206 -13.56 5.69 -7.52
CA GLY A 206 -14.13 4.88 -6.44
C GLY A 206 -13.66 3.43 -6.51
N THR A 207 -13.68 2.82 -7.70
CA THR A 207 -13.20 1.47 -7.95
C THR A 207 -11.71 1.33 -7.61
N ILE A 208 -10.87 2.25 -8.10
CA ILE A 208 -9.43 2.23 -7.85
C ILE A 208 -9.13 2.37 -6.35
N TRP A 209 -9.78 3.32 -5.67
CA TRP A 209 -9.61 3.50 -4.23
C TRP A 209 -10.00 2.27 -3.43
N LEU A 210 -11.13 1.67 -3.77
CA LEU A 210 -11.64 0.49 -3.09
C LEU A 210 -10.65 -0.67 -3.22
N GLU A 211 -10.18 -0.96 -4.42
CA GLU A 211 -9.25 -2.07 -4.65
C GLU A 211 -7.86 -1.82 -4.05
N ALA A 212 -7.31 -0.60 -4.18
CA ALA A 212 -6.03 -0.25 -3.57
C ALA A 212 -6.08 -0.32 -2.04
N THR A 213 -7.15 0.20 -1.41
CA THR A 213 -7.34 0.14 0.05
C THR A 213 -7.54 -1.29 0.54
N ARG A 214 -8.27 -2.11 -0.20
CA ARG A 214 -8.41 -3.55 0.09
C ARG A 214 -7.09 -4.29 0.00
N ALA A 215 -6.25 -3.97 -0.97
CA ALA A 215 -4.93 -4.58 -1.11
C ALA A 215 -4.06 -4.33 0.13
N VAL A 216 -4.04 -3.07 0.62
CA VAL A 216 -3.34 -2.73 1.87
C VAL A 216 -3.94 -3.48 3.05
N ALA A 217 -5.25 -3.41 3.23
CA ALA A 217 -5.98 -4.04 4.35
C ALA A 217 -5.75 -5.56 4.39
N ARG A 218 -5.80 -6.22 3.22
CA ARG A 218 -5.53 -7.66 3.09
C ARG A 218 -4.07 -7.99 3.41
N GLY A 219 -3.12 -7.20 2.93
CA GLY A 219 -1.72 -7.37 3.24
C GLY A 219 -1.45 -7.29 4.75
N VAL A 220 -2.06 -6.31 5.42
CA VAL A 220 -2.02 -6.14 6.88
C VAL A 220 -2.64 -7.35 7.58
N ALA A 221 -3.87 -7.74 7.21
CA ALA A 221 -4.57 -8.86 7.82
C ALA A 221 -3.76 -10.17 7.75
N ARG A 222 -3.21 -10.49 6.58
CA ARG A 222 -2.38 -11.69 6.37
C ARG A 222 -1.12 -11.69 7.21
N GLN A 223 -0.49 -10.53 7.36
CA GLN A 223 0.69 -10.38 8.20
C GLN A 223 0.36 -10.61 9.67
N LEU A 224 -0.75 -10.06 10.15
CA LEU A 224 -1.22 -10.25 11.53
C LEU A 224 -1.68 -11.70 11.80
N VAL A 225 -2.39 -12.33 10.86
CA VAL A 225 -2.79 -13.74 10.97
C VAL A 225 -1.54 -14.64 11.05
N ARG A 226 -0.53 -14.39 10.23
CA ARG A 226 0.74 -15.10 10.30
C ARG A 226 1.43 -14.90 11.65
N ALA A 227 1.42 -13.67 12.20
CA ALA A 227 1.99 -13.39 13.51
C ALA A 227 1.30 -14.21 14.62
N ARG A 228 -0.04 -14.35 14.57
CA ARG A 228 -0.81 -15.19 15.50
C ARG A 228 -0.45 -16.67 15.40
N GLN A 229 -0.04 -17.15 14.25
CA GLN A 229 0.38 -18.53 14.00
C GLN A 229 1.86 -18.79 14.32
N GLY A 230 2.54 -17.84 14.96
CA GLY A 230 3.95 -17.97 15.32
C GLY A 230 4.91 -17.82 14.14
N GLY A 231 4.45 -17.22 13.01
CA GLY A 231 5.32 -16.91 11.87
C GLY A 231 5.61 -18.06 10.89
N ARG A 232 4.87 -19.17 10.99
CA ARG A 232 5.00 -20.31 10.07
C ARG A 232 4.44 -20.03 8.69
#